data_d6d63bc60b68443f20d4dae033d324e6
#
_entry.id   d6d63bc60b68443f20d4dae033d324e6
#
_cell.length_a   1.000
_cell.length_b   1.000
_cell.length_c   1.000
_cell.angle_alpha   90.00
_cell.angle_beta   90.00
_cell.angle_gamma   90.00
#
_symmetry.space_group_name_H-M   'P 1'
#
loop_
_entity.id
_entity.type
_entity.pdbx_description
1 polymer ?
#
loop_
_entity_poly.entity_id
_entity_poly.type
_entity_poly.pdbx_seq_one_letter_code
_entity_poly.pdbx_strand_id
1 'polypeptide(L)'
;MSYARIEIAPSILASNFAKLSDEIRAVEEGGADVIHVDVMDGHFVPNISIGIPVVASLRKATQLPLDVHLMIERPEEYIDDFVKAGANRVLVHEEATVHLVIVVLQ
;
A
#
# COMPACT_ATOMS: atom_id res chain seq x y z
N MET A 1 -25.71 10.41 -17.12
CA MET A 1 -25.60 9.41 -16.05
C MET A 1 -24.16 8.91 -15.96
N SER A 2 -23.55 9.03 -14.81
CA SER A 2 -22.19 8.54 -14.61
C SER A 2 -22.24 7.14 -13.98
N TYR A 3 -21.42 6.25 -14.46
CA TYR A 3 -21.25 4.92 -13.88
C TYR A 3 -20.05 4.93 -12.94
N ALA A 4 -20.20 4.28 -11.80
CA ALA A 4 -19.07 4.05 -10.94
C ALA A 4 -18.05 3.18 -11.69
N ARG A 5 -16.81 3.66 -11.78
CA ARG A 5 -15.74 2.89 -12.39
C ARG A 5 -15.27 1.83 -11.40
N ILE A 6 -15.13 0.61 -11.87
CA ILE A 6 -14.52 -0.46 -11.09
C ILE A 6 -13.01 -0.35 -11.26
N GLU A 7 -12.32 -0.21 -10.14
CA GLU A 7 -10.87 -0.18 -10.10
C GLU A 7 -10.34 -1.53 -9.63
N ILE A 8 -9.29 -2.00 -10.29
CA ILE A 8 -8.60 -3.23 -9.92
C ILE A 8 -7.33 -2.85 -9.19
N ALA A 9 -7.21 -3.33 -7.94
CA ALA A 9 -6.10 -3.01 -7.05
C ALA A 9 -5.43 -4.29 -6.58
N PRO A 10 -4.56 -4.91 -7.40
CA PRO A 10 -3.87 -6.13 -6.98
C PRO A 10 -2.90 -5.86 -5.83
N SER A 11 -2.87 -6.78 -4.87
CA SER A 11 -1.90 -6.74 -3.77
C SER A 11 -0.58 -7.34 -4.23
N ILE A 12 0.52 -6.71 -3.83
CA ILE A 12 1.86 -7.23 -4.10
C ILE A 12 2.27 -8.32 -3.11
N LEU A 13 1.44 -8.63 -2.13
CA LEU A 13 1.81 -9.55 -1.04
C LEU A 13 2.24 -10.93 -1.54
N ALA A 14 1.64 -11.41 -2.63
CA ALA A 14 1.96 -12.70 -3.23
C ALA A 14 3.04 -12.60 -4.32
N SER A 15 3.63 -11.44 -4.54
CA SER A 15 4.62 -11.21 -5.57
C SER A 15 5.98 -11.81 -5.22
N ASN A 16 6.79 -12.04 -6.24
CA ASN A 16 8.19 -12.34 -6.04
C ASN A 16 8.95 -11.02 -5.79
N PHE A 17 9.28 -10.74 -4.54
CA PHE A 17 9.92 -9.47 -4.16
C PHE A 17 11.30 -9.30 -4.77
N ALA A 18 11.97 -10.37 -5.15
CA ALA A 18 13.25 -10.28 -5.83
C ALA A 18 13.11 -9.75 -7.27
N LYS A 19 11.90 -9.79 -7.83
CA LYS A 19 11.58 -9.32 -9.19
C LYS A 19 10.39 -8.38 -9.18
N LEU A 20 10.33 -7.51 -8.18
CA LEU A 20 9.16 -6.69 -7.94
C LEU A 20 8.81 -5.78 -9.13
N SER A 21 9.80 -5.18 -9.76
CA SER A 21 9.59 -4.32 -10.93
C SER A 21 8.92 -5.08 -12.08
N ASP A 22 9.33 -6.33 -12.33
CA ASP A 22 8.71 -7.17 -13.37
C ASP A 22 7.28 -7.55 -13.00
N GLU A 23 7.05 -7.86 -11.71
CA GLU A 23 5.72 -8.18 -11.19
C GLU A 23 4.77 -6.99 -11.37
N ILE A 24 5.23 -5.79 -11.06
CA ILE A 24 4.45 -4.56 -11.23
C ILE A 24 4.11 -4.33 -12.70
N ARG A 25 5.09 -4.50 -13.58
CA ARG A 25 4.85 -4.35 -15.01
C ARG A 25 3.81 -5.33 -15.52
N ALA A 26 3.85 -6.57 -15.03
CA ALA A 26 2.89 -7.59 -15.43
C ALA A 26 1.46 -7.22 -15.05
N VAL A 27 1.25 -6.68 -13.83
CA VAL A 27 -0.09 -6.29 -13.41
C VAL A 27 -0.56 -5.01 -14.10
N GLU A 28 0.35 -4.09 -14.43
CA GLU A 28 0.01 -2.92 -15.23
C GLU A 28 -0.47 -3.32 -16.63
N GLU A 29 0.24 -4.23 -17.27
CA GLU A 29 -0.13 -4.77 -18.57
C GLU A 29 -1.46 -5.52 -18.50
N GLY A 30 -1.75 -6.14 -17.36
CA GLY A 30 -3.02 -6.81 -17.11
C GLY A 30 -4.19 -5.88 -16.82
N GLY A 31 -3.94 -4.56 -16.73
CA GLY A 31 -5.01 -3.58 -16.54
C GLY A 31 -5.23 -3.12 -15.10
N ALA A 32 -4.25 -3.27 -14.22
CA ALA A 32 -4.35 -2.77 -12.85
C ALA A 32 -4.50 -1.24 -12.84
N ASP A 33 -5.36 -0.75 -11.96
CA ASP A 33 -5.59 0.69 -11.76
C ASP A 33 -4.81 1.25 -10.59
N VAL A 34 -4.59 0.42 -9.57
CA VAL A 34 -3.96 0.79 -8.30
C VAL A 34 -3.12 -0.37 -7.84
N ILE A 35 -2.01 -0.11 -7.18
CA ILE A 35 -1.21 -1.13 -6.52
C ILE A 35 -1.54 -1.11 -5.03
N HIS A 36 -1.95 -2.25 -4.51
CA HIS A 36 -2.27 -2.40 -3.09
C HIS A 36 -1.08 -3.00 -2.34
N VAL A 37 -0.66 -2.31 -1.28
CA VAL A 37 0.53 -2.68 -0.52
C VAL A 37 0.12 -3.00 0.91
N ASP A 38 0.20 -4.28 1.29
CA ASP A 38 -0.16 -4.75 2.62
C ASP A 38 1.07 -4.77 3.52
N VAL A 39 1.07 -3.91 4.54
CA VAL A 39 2.18 -3.80 5.50
C VAL A 39 1.76 -4.43 6.83
N MET A 40 2.51 -5.44 7.25
CA MET A 40 2.25 -6.23 8.45
C MET A 40 3.49 -6.22 9.33
N ASP A 41 3.30 -6.07 10.64
CA ASP A 41 4.41 -5.90 11.59
C ASP A 41 4.69 -7.10 12.50
N GLY A 42 3.90 -8.16 12.41
CA GLY A 42 4.05 -9.32 13.27
C GLY A 42 3.51 -9.12 14.69
N HIS A 43 2.88 -7.98 14.96
CA HIS A 43 2.27 -7.64 16.25
C HIS A 43 0.77 -7.49 16.14
N PHE A 44 0.32 -6.56 15.31
CA PHE A 44 -1.11 -6.37 15.05
C PHE A 44 -1.70 -7.58 14.33
N VAL A 45 -0.91 -8.15 13.40
CA VAL A 45 -1.24 -9.40 12.71
C VAL A 45 -0.04 -10.35 12.82
N PRO A 46 -0.25 -11.69 12.75
CA PRO A 46 0.82 -12.68 12.99
C PRO A 46 1.70 -12.93 11.76
N ASN A 47 2.06 -11.89 11.04
CA ASN A 47 2.92 -11.99 9.87
C ASN A 47 3.72 -10.69 9.73
N ILE A 48 4.88 -10.79 9.11
CA ILE A 48 5.71 -9.63 8.77
C ILE A 48 5.83 -9.61 7.25
N SER A 49 5.49 -8.49 6.63
CA SER A 49 5.53 -8.39 5.18
C SER A 49 6.64 -7.48 4.67
N ILE A 50 6.37 -6.19 4.58
CA ILE A 50 7.26 -5.20 3.98
C ILE A 50 7.16 -3.88 4.74
N GLY A 51 7.99 -2.93 4.36
CA GLY A 51 8.01 -1.63 5.00
C GLY A 51 8.26 -0.49 4.04
N ILE A 52 8.69 0.63 4.59
CA ILE A 52 8.88 1.89 3.89
C ILE A 52 9.84 1.78 2.70
N PRO A 53 11.00 1.08 2.79
CA PRO A 53 11.92 0.97 1.66
C PRO A 53 11.29 0.32 0.42
N VAL A 54 10.41 -0.65 0.62
CA VAL A 54 9.72 -1.32 -0.50
C VAL A 54 8.74 -0.35 -1.17
N VAL A 55 8.01 0.43 -0.38
CA VAL A 55 7.11 1.46 -0.92
C VAL A 55 7.90 2.48 -1.76
N ALA A 56 9.04 2.92 -1.27
CA ALA A 56 9.90 3.85 -2.01
C ALA A 56 10.37 3.25 -3.33
N SER A 57 10.71 1.96 -3.34
CA SER A 57 11.12 1.26 -4.56
C SER A 57 9.95 1.12 -5.54
N LEU A 58 8.75 0.80 -5.03
CA LEU A 58 7.54 0.72 -5.84
C LEU A 58 7.23 2.05 -6.51
N ARG A 59 7.38 3.15 -5.77
CA ARG A 59 7.11 4.48 -6.32
C ARG A 59 7.96 4.78 -7.54
N LYS A 60 9.18 4.29 -7.57
CA LYS A 60 10.08 4.45 -8.72
C LYS A 60 9.73 3.50 -9.87
N ALA A 61 9.09 2.38 -9.57
CA ALA A 61 8.79 1.34 -10.55
C ALA A 61 7.46 1.55 -11.28
N THR A 62 6.56 2.37 -10.75
CA THR A 62 5.23 2.56 -11.34
C THR A 62 4.74 3.99 -11.13
N GLN A 63 3.87 4.44 -12.03
CA GLN A 63 3.14 5.70 -11.87
C GLN A 63 1.72 5.48 -11.36
N LEU A 64 1.31 4.23 -11.19
CA LEU A 64 -0.01 3.94 -10.64
C LEU A 64 -0.11 4.41 -9.18
N PRO A 65 -1.30 4.78 -8.72
CA PRO A 65 -1.50 5.08 -7.30
C PRO A 65 -1.12 3.90 -6.42
N LEU A 66 -0.52 4.19 -5.27
CA LEU A 66 -0.17 3.20 -4.27
C LEU A 66 -1.11 3.34 -3.07
N ASP A 67 -1.94 2.31 -2.84
CA ASP A 67 -2.75 2.19 -1.64
C ASP A 67 -1.97 1.37 -0.63
N VAL A 68 -1.58 1.98 0.47
CA VAL A 68 -0.79 1.34 1.52
C VAL A 68 -1.70 1.02 2.70
N HIS A 69 -1.86 -0.27 2.97
CA HIS A 69 -2.71 -0.77 4.04
C HIS A 69 -1.83 -1.16 5.23
N LEU A 70 -1.93 -0.40 6.31
CA LEU A 70 -1.10 -0.60 7.49
C LEU A 70 -1.80 -1.50 8.50
N MET A 71 -1.36 -2.74 8.56
CA MET A 71 -1.77 -3.70 9.58
C MET A 71 -0.67 -3.78 10.63
N ILE A 72 -0.46 -2.66 11.32
CA ILE A 72 0.61 -2.47 12.29
C ILE A 72 0.07 -1.79 13.54
N GLU A 73 0.77 -1.96 14.66
CA GLU A 73 0.49 -1.20 15.87
C GLU A 73 0.89 0.25 15.69
N ARG A 74 0.11 1.17 16.25
CA ARG A 74 0.36 2.63 16.23
C ARG A 74 0.67 3.14 14.82
N PRO A 75 -0.22 2.89 13.86
CA PRO A 75 0.04 3.30 12.48
C PRO A 75 0.23 4.81 12.32
N GLU A 76 -0.35 5.61 13.21
CA GLU A 76 -0.25 7.06 13.20
C GLU A 76 1.20 7.56 13.32
N GLU A 77 2.08 6.75 13.89
CA GLU A 77 3.50 7.11 14.01
C GLU A 77 4.25 6.97 12.69
N TYR A 78 3.66 6.27 11.71
CA TYR A 78 4.34 5.93 10.45
C TYR A 78 3.68 6.51 9.21
N ILE A 79 2.48 7.09 9.34
CA ILE A 79 1.74 7.58 8.18
C ILE A 79 2.57 8.54 7.34
N ASP A 80 3.20 9.55 7.97
CA ASP A 80 3.98 10.54 7.25
C ASP A 80 5.15 9.92 6.50
N ASP A 81 5.79 8.92 7.07
CA ASP A 81 6.92 8.25 6.44
C ASP A 81 6.49 7.46 5.21
N PHE A 82 5.34 6.80 5.27
CA PHE A 82 4.80 6.08 4.11
C PHE A 82 4.37 7.05 3.01
N VAL A 83 3.82 8.19 3.37
CA VAL A 83 3.46 9.24 2.42
C VAL A 83 4.69 9.77 1.69
N LYS A 84 5.73 10.08 2.45
CA LYS A 84 7.00 10.57 1.86
C LYS A 84 7.63 9.52 0.95
N ALA A 85 7.43 8.24 1.24
CA ALA A 85 7.93 7.15 0.40
C ALA A 85 7.15 7.03 -0.91
N GLY A 86 5.94 7.56 -0.99
CA GLY A 86 5.16 7.58 -2.22
C GLY A 86 3.75 7.05 -2.13
N ALA A 87 3.24 6.73 -0.95
CA ALA A 87 1.86 6.31 -0.77
C ALA A 87 0.90 7.43 -1.20
N ASN A 88 -0.09 7.08 -2.02
CA ASN A 88 -1.15 8.00 -2.41
C ASN A 88 -2.32 7.94 -1.44
N ARG A 89 -2.54 6.77 -0.84
CA ARG A 89 -3.57 6.54 0.14
C ARG A 89 -3.03 5.61 1.21
N VAL A 90 -3.37 5.89 2.47
CA VAL A 90 -2.98 5.06 3.61
C VAL A 90 -4.24 4.63 4.33
N LEU A 91 -4.39 3.31 4.50
CA LEU A 91 -5.50 2.72 5.24
C LEU A 91 -5.00 2.20 6.57
N VAL A 92 -5.73 2.52 7.64
CA VAL A 92 -5.37 2.08 8.98
C VAL A 92 -6.57 1.41 9.63
N HIS A 93 -6.32 0.61 10.67
CA HIS A 93 -7.36 -0.02 11.46
C HIS A 93 -7.63 0.81 12.71
N GLU A 94 -8.90 1.10 12.97
CA GLU A 94 -9.31 1.87 14.14
C GLU A 94 -8.79 1.24 15.43
N GLU A 95 -8.88 -0.07 15.54
CA GLU A 95 -8.47 -0.82 16.72
C GLU A 95 -6.96 -0.78 16.96
N ALA A 96 -6.16 -0.38 16.00
CA ALA A 96 -4.70 -0.32 16.11
C ALA A 96 -4.20 1.06 16.55
N THR A 97 -5.05 2.08 16.53
CA THR A 97 -4.65 3.46 16.83
C THR A 97 -5.37 3.99 18.07
N VAL A 98 -4.69 4.86 18.81
CA VAL A 98 -5.26 5.55 19.95
C VAL A 98 -6.19 6.68 19.49
N HIS A 99 -5.87 7.29 18.38
CA HIS A 99 -6.66 8.35 17.78
C HIS A 99 -6.87 8.06 16.31
N LEU A 100 -8.14 7.87 15.92
CA LEU A 100 -8.47 7.65 14.53
C LEU A 100 -8.28 8.94 13.76
N VAL A 101 -7.23 9.00 12.97
CA VAL A 101 -7.03 10.06 11.99
C VAL A 101 -7.02 9.38 10.62
N ILE A 102 -8.07 9.63 9.86
CA ILE A 102 -8.11 9.16 8.48
C ILE A 102 -7.46 10.24 7.63
N VAL A 103 -6.30 9.94 7.08
CA VAL A 103 -5.61 10.84 6.19
C VAL A 103 -5.74 10.29 4.78
N VAL A 104 -6.53 10.96 3.97
CA VAL A 104 -6.59 10.70 2.54
C VAL A 104 -5.67 11.70 1.88
N LEU A 105 -4.66 11.20 1.20
CA LEU A 105 -3.66 12.02 0.55
C LEU A 105 -3.82 11.91 -0.94
N GLN A 106 -3.74 13.01 -1.56
CA GLN A 106 -3.85 13.08 -3.02
C GLN A 106 -2.50 13.39 -3.64
#